data_ee217a1685c195761f9145dc718779b3
#
_entry.id   ee217a1685c195761f9145dc718779b3
#
_cell.length_a   1.000
_cell.length_b   1.000
_cell.length_c   1.000
_cell.angle_alpha   90.00
_cell.angle_beta   90.00
_cell.angle_gamma   90.00
#
_symmetry.space_group_name_H-M   'P 1'
#
loop_
_entity.id
_entity.type
_entity.pdbx_description
1 polymer ?
#
loop_
_entity_poly.entity_id
_entity_poly.type
_entity_poly.pdbx_seq_one_letter_code
_entity_poly.pdbx_strand_id
1 'polypeptide(L)'
;ISPYLYGFWLGNGNAVKPEITVRTCDIDDIKSFIGHEISSWWMQNGEGSAIFRIPDLKAVLVKSFRDKAISTKYLRASQKQRWELLQGLMDSDGCIGTRKAQSVYVTTIKQLAESVRELLWSLGIKNAMTDSPSTRCGKPTGETLYQIRFTTFDDQPVSKLNRKISRKRERVKDTRSCFHYLKNIEPLSY
;
A
#
# COMPACT_ATOMS: atom_id res chain seq x y z
N ILE A 1 -2.87 11.63 -11.38
CA ILE A 1 -3.61 10.38 -11.24
C ILE A 1 -4.26 10.32 -9.87
N SER A 2 -5.31 9.50 -9.72
CA SER A 2 -5.98 9.34 -8.43
C SER A 2 -5.04 8.79 -7.37
N PRO A 3 -5.17 9.21 -6.09
CA PRO A 3 -4.31 8.71 -5.01
C PRO A 3 -4.42 7.19 -4.84
N TYR A 4 -5.60 6.62 -5.01
CA TYR A 4 -5.82 5.18 -4.95
C TYR A 4 -5.01 4.44 -6.03
N LEU A 5 -5.13 4.87 -7.30
CA LEU A 5 -4.38 4.27 -8.41
C LEU A 5 -2.87 4.39 -8.19
N TYR A 6 -2.40 5.56 -7.72
CA TYR A 6 -0.98 5.74 -7.41
C TYR A 6 -0.50 4.77 -6.34
N GLY A 7 -1.26 4.62 -5.24
CA GLY A 7 -0.94 3.65 -4.18
C GLY A 7 -0.92 2.20 -4.69
N PHE A 8 -1.89 1.83 -5.51
CA PHE A 8 -1.94 0.50 -6.11
C PHE A 8 -0.75 0.25 -7.06
N TRP A 9 -0.37 1.24 -7.89
CA TRP A 9 0.77 1.16 -8.77
C TRP A 9 2.10 1.04 -8.01
N LEU A 10 2.26 1.70 -6.87
CA LEU A 10 3.47 1.58 -6.04
C LEU A 10 3.78 0.12 -5.68
N GLY A 11 2.77 -0.70 -5.38
CA GLY A 11 2.94 -2.14 -5.15
C GLY A 11 2.95 -2.93 -6.47
N ASN A 12 1.83 -3.00 -7.14
CA ASN A 12 1.59 -3.92 -8.27
C ASN A 12 1.84 -3.31 -9.66
N GLY A 13 2.36 -2.10 -9.76
CA GLY A 13 2.63 -1.43 -11.04
C GLY A 13 3.96 -1.82 -11.67
N ASN A 14 4.00 -1.80 -12.99
CA ASN A 14 5.24 -1.87 -13.74
C ASN A 14 6.01 -0.54 -13.58
N ALA A 15 7.33 -0.60 -13.42
CA ALA A 15 8.15 0.60 -13.23
C ALA A 15 8.26 1.46 -14.49
N VAL A 16 8.37 0.82 -15.66
CA VAL A 16 8.70 1.47 -16.94
C VAL A 16 7.55 1.46 -17.96
N LYS A 17 6.45 0.75 -17.65
CA LYS A 17 5.25 0.70 -18.49
C LYS A 17 4.05 1.21 -17.71
N PRO A 18 3.09 1.90 -18.35
CA PRO A 18 1.88 2.39 -17.70
C PRO A 18 0.87 1.24 -17.46
N GLU A 19 1.27 0.28 -16.68
CA GLU A 19 0.57 -0.99 -16.46
C GLU A 19 0.56 -1.36 -14.98
N ILE A 20 -0.55 -1.98 -14.53
CA ILE A 20 -0.67 -2.61 -13.22
C ILE A 20 -1.07 -4.06 -13.39
N THR A 21 -0.62 -4.91 -12.46
CA THR A 21 -1.01 -6.32 -12.39
C THR A 21 -2.13 -6.49 -11.35
N VAL A 22 -3.21 -7.12 -11.74
CA VAL A 22 -4.41 -7.34 -10.93
C VAL A 22 -4.69 -8.83 -10.85
N ARG A 23 -4.99 -9.35 -9.67
CA ARG A 23 -5.44 -10.76 -9.52
C ARG A 23 -6.81 -10.93 -10.20
N THR A 24 -7.04 -12.10 -10.80
CA THR A 24 -8.32 -12.40 -11.48
C THR A 24 -9.53 -12.21 -10.58
N CYS A 25 -9.46 -12.60 -9.32
CA CYS A 25 -10.53 -12.43 -8.36
C CYS A 25 -10.80 -10.96 -7.93
N ASP A 26 -9.94 -10.03 -8.30
CA ASP A 26 -10.06 -8.62 -7.95
C ASP A 26 -10.44 -7.74 -9.17
N ILE A 27 -10.59 -8.33 -10.36
CA ILE A 27 -10.82 -7.60 -11.61
C ILE A 27 -12.06 -6.70 -11.52
N ASP A 28 -13.18 -7.25 -11.06
CA ASP A 28 -14.45 -6.52 -11.01
C ASP A 28 -14.40 -5.40 -9.97
N ASP A 29 -13.83 -5.67 -8.79
CA ASP A 29 -13.61 -4.66 -7.76
C ASP A 29 -12.75 -3.50 -8.31
N ILE A 30 -11.59 -3.80 -8.90
CA ILE A 30 -10.67 -2.80 -9.45
C ILE A 30 -11.32 -2.01 -10.59
N LYS A 31 -12.04 -2.66 -11.50
CA LYS A 31 -12.79 -1.96 -12.55
C LYS A 31 -13.85 -1.01 -12.00
N SER A 32 -14.49 -1.36 -10.89
CA SER A 32 -15.48 -0.47 -10.27
C SER A 32 -14.84 0.80 -9.70
N PHE A 33 -13.55 0.76 -9.30
CA PHE A 33 -12.85 1.90 -8.68
C PHE A 33 -12.15 2.80 -9.69
N ILE A 34 -11.52 2.21 -10.73
CA ILE A 34 -10.67 2.91 -11.68
C ILE A 34 -10.99 2.58 -13.15
N GLY A 35 -12.16 1.98 -13.43
CA GLY A 35 -12.51 1.49 -14.76
C GLY A 35 -12.42 2.57 -15.86
N HIS A 36 -12.74 3.82 -15.52
CA HIS A 36 -12.64 4.97 -16.44
C HIS A 36 -11.20 5.37 -16.81
N GLU A 37 -10.21 4.93 -16.02
CA GLU A 37 -8.78 5.18 -16.29
C GLU A 37 -8.15 4.05 -17.13
N ILE A 38 -8.83 2.90 -17.31
CA ILE A 38 -8.32 1.72 -18.01
C ILE A 38 -8.56 1.86 -19.51
N SER A 39 -7.48 1.93 -20.30
CA SER A 39 -7.59 1.96 -21.77
C SER A 39 -7.71 0.58 -22.41
N SER A 40 -7.06 -0.43 -21.85
CA SER A 40 -7.12 -1.81 -22.29
C SER A 40 -6.66 -2.77 -21.18
N TRP A 41 -7.03 -4.03 -21.32
CA TRP A 41 -6.57 -5.06 -20.38
C TRP A 41 -6.56 -6.44 -21.04
N TRP A 42 -5.76 -7.37 -20.51
CA TRP A 42 -5.66 -8.74 -20.99
C TRP A 42 -5.24 -9.68 -19.86
N MET A 43 -5.59 -10.95 -20.01
CA MET A 43 -5.13 -11.99 -19.09
C MET A 43 -3.65 -12.26 -19.32
N GLN A 44 -2.90 -12.41 -18.24
CA GLN A 44 -1.50 -12.83 -18.30
C GLN A 44 -1.43 -14.35 -18.52
N ASN A 45 -0.48 -14.80 -19.33
CA ASN A 45 -0.24 -16.23 -19.53
C ASN A 45 0.15 -16.91 -18.21
N GLY A 46 -0.59 -17.95 -17.84
CA GLY A 46 -0.51 -18.55 -16.51
C GLY A 46 -1.55 -17.97 -15.58
N GLU A 47 -2.47 -18.77 -15.15
CA GLU A 47 -3.68 -18.45 -14.42
C GLU A 47 -3.46 -17.54 -13.20
N GLY A 48 -4.34 -16.60 -12.98
CA GLY A 48 -4.51 -15.86 -11.74
C GLY A 48 -4.25 -14.37 -11.78
N SER A 49 -3.81 -13.77 -12.90
CA SER A 49 -3.63 -12.32 -13.01
C SER A 49 -3.98 -11.76 -14.39
N ALA A 50 -4.36 -10.47 -14.39
CA ALA A 50 -4.58 -9.65 -15.57
C ALA A 50 -3.68 -8.42 -15.53
N ILE A 51 -3.37 -7.88 -16.68
CA ILE A 51 -2.65 -6.61 -16.82
C ILE A 51 -3.64 -5.56 -17.30
N PHE A 52 -3.66 -4.42 -16.61
CA PHE A 52 -4.43 -3.24 -16.97
C PHE A 52 -3.48 -2.16 -17.45
N ARG A 53 -3.71 -1.64 -18.65
CA ARG A 53 -2.99 -0.50 -19.21
C ARG A 53 -3.74 0.77 -18.89
N ILE A 54 -3.03 1.71 -18.26
CA ILE A 54 -3.57 2.97 -17.76
C ILE A 54 -2.63 4.09 -18.21
N PRO A 55 -2.96 4.84 -19.28
CA PRO A 55 -2.07 5.84 -19.86
C PRO A 55 -1.57 6.90 -18.89
N ASP A 56 -2.39 7.31 -17.94
CA ASP A 56 -2.08 8.35 -16.95
C ASP A 56 -0.94 7.97 -16.01
N LEU A 57 -0.64 6.66 -15.86
CA LEU A 57 0.52 6.20 -15.13
C LEU A 57 1.85 6.65 -15.72
N LYS A 58 1.88 7.11 -16.99
CA LYS A 58 3.11 7.68 -17.59
C LYS A 58 3.69 8.82 -16.75
N ALA A 59 2.85 9.56 -16.03
CA ALA A 59 3.27 10.68 -15.18
C ALA A 59 4.08 10.26 -13.94
N VAL A 60 4.06 8.98 -13.56
CA VAL A 60 4.69 8.47 -12.34
C VAL A 60 5.69 7.34 -12.59
N LEU A 61 5.95 6.99 -13.85
CA LEU A 61 6.93 5.95 -14.19
C LEU A 61 8.33 6.32 -13.69
N VAL A 62 9.07 5.30 -13.31
CA VAL A 62 10.45 5.41 -12.81
C VAL A 62 11.37 4.47 -13.59
N LYS A 63 12.68 4.67 -13.49
CA LYS A 63 13.66 3.87 -14.25
C LYS A 63 13.76 2.42 -13.74
N SER A 64 13.55 2.22 -12.46
CA SER A 64 13.65 0.92 -11.80
C SER A 64 12.55 0.74 -10.76
N PHE A 65 12.16 -0.50 -10.51
CA PHE A 65 11.27 -0.83 -9.41
C PHE A 65 11.78 -0.29 -8.05
N ARG A 66 13.09 -0.27 -7.86
CA ARG A 66 13.74 0.22 -6.62
C ARG A 66 13.61 1.73 -6.42
N ASP A 67 13.29 2.47 -7.48
CA ASP A 67 13.12 3.94 -7.43
C ASP A 67 11.70 4.35 -6.98
N LYS A 68 10.82 3.38 -6.73
CA LYS A 68 9.46 3.66 -6.26
C LYS A 68 9.48 4.24 -4.85
N ALA A 69 8.87 5.41 -4.70
CA ALA A 69 8.66 6.09 -3.42
C ALA A 69 7.37 6.89 -3.48
N ILE A 70 6.77 7.18 -2.33
CA ILE A 70 5.63 8.09 -2.29
C ILE A 70 6.14 9.52 -2.49
N SER A 71 5.66 10.17 -3.54
CA SER A 71 5.96 11.57 -3.79
C SER A 71 5.44 12.47 -2.65
N THR A 72 6.22 13.46 -2.25
CA THR A 72 5.85 14.48 -1.25
C THR A 72 4.50 15.13 -1.55
N LYS A 73 4.16 15.33 -2.82
CA LYS A 73 2.85 15.84 -3.25
C LYS A 73 1.69 15.03 -2.67
N TYR A 74 1.81 13.70 -2.64
CA TYR A 74 0.77 12.83 -2.09
C TYR A 74 0.83 12.75 -0.56
N LEU A 75 2.00 12.81 0.04
CA LEU A 75 2.16 12.86 1.50
C LEU A 75 1.59 14.14 2.12
N ARG A 76 1.55 15.24 1.36
CA ARG A 76 1.01 16.56 1.79
C ARG A 76 -0.40 16.83 1.28
N ALA A 77 -1.03 15.87 0.63
CA ALA A 77 -2.40 15.98 0.14
C ALA A 77 -3.43 16.00 1.30
N SER A 78 -4.70 16.25 1.00
CA SER A 78 -5.78 16.20 2.00
C SER A 78 -5.84 14.84 2.71
N GLN A 79 -6.41 14.81 3.91
CA GLN A 79 -6.57 13.57 4.67
C GLN A 79 -7.30 12.49 3.84
N LYS A 80 -8.36 12.88 3.13
CA LYS A 80 -9.11 11.97 2.25
C LYS A 80 -8.21 11.36 1.18
N GLN A 81 -7.40 12.17 0.48
CA GLN A 81 -6.49 11.70 -0.55
C GLN A 81 -5.37 10.79 -0.01
N ARG A 82 -4.85 11.10 1.18
CA ARG A 82 -3.86 10.25 1.86
C ARG A 82 -4.47 8.91 2.29
N TRP A 83 -5.74 8.91 2.69
CA TRP A 83 -6.47 7.67 3.00
C TRP A 83 -6.68 6.81 1.75
N GLU A 84 -7.09 7.41 0.63
CA GLU A 84 -7.20 6.72 -0.66
C GLU A 84 -5.86 6.13 -1.13
N LEU A 85 -4.77 6.87 -0.94
CA LEU A 85 -3.42 6.37 -1.20
C LEU A 85 -3.09 5.13 -0.35
N LEU A 86 -3.39 5.17 0.95
CA LEU A 86 -3.21 4.03 1.84
C LEU A 86 -4.05 2.83 1.39
N GLN A 87 -5.29 3.04 0.97
CA GLN A 87 -6.14 1.97 0.43
C GLN A 87 -5.52 1.32 -0.81
N GLY A 88 -5.00 2.10 -1.74
CA GLY A 88 -4.32 1.57 -2.93
C GLY A 88 -3.07 0.74 -2.60
N LEU A 89 -2.25 1.20 -1.66
CA LEU A 89 -1.09 0.46 -1.14
C LEU A 89 -1.53 -0.85 -0.47
N MET A 90 -2.58 -0.79 0.34
CA MET A 90 -3.08 -1.98 1.03
C MET A 90 -3.76 -2.98 0.09
N ASP A 91 -4.34 -2.51 -1.01
CA ASP A 91 -4.96 -3.38 -2.01
C ASP A 91 -3.93 -4.07 -2.91
N SER A 92 -2.77 -3.46 -3.12
CA SER A 92 -1.64 -4.11 -3.80
C SER A 92 -0.91 -5.09 -2.84
N ASP A 93 0.00 -4.59 -2.02
CA ASP A 93 0.94 -5.38 -1.21
C ASP A 93 0.55 -5.51 0.27
N GLY A 94 -0.63 -4.99 0.65
CA GLY A 94 -1.12 -5.07 2.02
C GLY A 94 -1.84 -6.38 2.33
N CYS A 95 -1.80 -6.76 3.61
CA CYS A 95 -2.54 -7.89 4.17
C CYS A 95 -3.33 -7.44 5.40
N ILE A 96 -4.58 -7.91 5.52
CA ILE A 96 -5.41 -7.75 6.72
C ILE A 96 -5.43 -9.08 7.46
N GLY A 97 -4.93 -9.06 8.70
CA GLY A 97 -4.85 -10.26 9.53
C GLY A 97 -6.22 -10.66 10.09
N THR A 98 -6.51 -11.96 10.06
CA THR A 98 -7.77 -12.52 10.53
C THR A 98 -7.84 -12.69 12.05
N ARG A 99 -6.69 -12.71 12.75
CA ARG A 99 -6.64 -13.03 14.19
C ARG A 99 -6.59 -11.80 15.11
N LYS A 100 -6.00 -10.68 14.68
CA LYS A 100 -5.69 -9.53 15.55
C LYS A 100 -6.18 -8.17 15.02
N ALA A 101 -7.06 -8.11 14.04
CA ALA A 101 -7.47 -6.85 13.38
C ALA A 101 -6.24 -5.98 12.96
N GLN A 102 -5.09 -6.61 12.74
CA GLN A 102 -3.84 -5.97 12.39
C GLN A 102 -3.66 -5.95 10.89
N SER A 103 -3.30 -4.81 10.35
CA SER A 103 -2.91 -4.64 8.95
C SER A 103 -1.39 -4.66 8.84
N VAL A 104 -0.89 -5.24 7.76
CA VAL A 104 0.54 -5.31 7.45
C VAL A 104 0.76 -4.88 6.02
N TYR A 105 1.67 -3.96 5.80
CA TYR A 105 2.21 -3.63 4.48
C TYR A 105 3.62 -4.19 4.37
N VAL A 106 3.97 -4.75 3.23
CA VAL A 106 5.29 -5.37 3.02
C VAL A 106 5.94 -4.84 1.74
N THR A 107 7.24 -4.61 1.77
CA THR A 107 8.02 -4.21 0.58
C THR A 107 9.50 -4.53 0.79
N THR A 108 10.25 -4.71 -0.29
CA THR A 108 11.72 -4.82 -0.27
C THR A 108 12.40 -3.46 -0.52
N ILE A 109 11.63 -2.40 -0.78
CA ILE A 109 12.12 -1.05 -1.06
C ILE A 109 12.11 -0.23 0.23
N LYS A 110 13.29 0.02 0.82
CA LYS A 110 13.42 0.75 2.08
C LYS A 110 12.76 2.12 2.05
N GLN A 111 13.03 2.91 1.01
CA GLN A 111 12.47 4.25 0.86
C GLN A 111 10.93 4.24 0.79
N LEU A 112 10.34 3.23 0.11
CA LEU A 112 8.89 3.07 0.08
C LEU A 112 8.34 2.71 1.46
N ALA A 113 9.02 1.82 2.19
CA ALA A 113 8.64 1.45 3.56
C ALA A 113 8.63 2.68 4.50
N GLU A 114 9.66 3.50 4.43
CA GLU A 114 9.77 4.75 5.22
C GLU A 114 8.66 5.74 4.85
N SER A 115 8.38 5.91 3.56
CA SER A 115 7.28 6.77 3.08
C SER A 115 5.90 6.27 3.53
N VAL A 116 5.67 4.96 3.56
CA VAL A 116 4.42 4.38 4.09
C VAL A 116 4.28 4.63 5.59
N ARG A 117 5.37 4.59 6.35
CA ARG A 117 5.34 4.96 7.78
C ARG A 117 4.98 6.44 7.97
N GLU A 118 5.58 7.34 7.17
CA GLU A 118 5.25 8.77 7.20
C GLU A 118 3.77 8.99 6.88
N LEU A 119 3.24 8.31 5.84
CA LEU A 119 1.82 8.34 5.50
C LEU A 119 0.94 7.94 6.68
N LEU A 120 1.26 6.82 7.34
CA LEU A 120 0.50 6.33 8.49
C LEU A 120 0.53 7.32 9.66
N TRP A 121 1.69 7.88 10.00
CA TRP A 121 1.80 8.91 11.03
C TRP A 121 0.99 10.15 10.70
N SER A 122 1.02 10.58 9.44
CA SER A 122 0.24 11.75 8.99
C SER A 122 -1.28 11.54 9.05
N LEU A 123 -1.73 10.29 9.14
CA LEU A 123 -3.12 9.88 9.37
C LEU A 123 -3.41 9.58 10.85
N GLY A 124 -2.47 9.83 11.77
CA GLY A 124 -2.61 9.52 13.19
C GLY A 124 -2.52 8.04 13.53
N ILE A 125 -2.03 7.19 12.62
CA ILE A 125 -1.98 5.74 12.78
C ILE A 125 -0.64 5.31 13.34
N LYS A 126 -0.63 4.73 14.55
CA LYS A 126 0.56 4.10 15.12
C LYS A 126 0.98 2.89 14.31
N ASN A 127 2.28 2.79 14.06
CA ASN A 127 2.84 1.68 13.32
C ASN A 127 4.19 1.24 13.90
N ALA A 128 4.56 -0.01 13.61
CA ALA A 128 5.88 -0.55 13.88
C ALA A 128 6.45 -1.14 12.61
N MET A 129 7.72 -0.86 12.32
CA MET A 129 8.44 -1.46 11.22
C MET A 129 9.45 -2.47 11.75
N THR A 130 9.48 -3.63 11.13
CA THR A 130 10.50 -4.67 11.34
C THR A 130 11.07 -5.06 9.99
N ASP A 131 12.30 -5.51 9.99
CA ASP A 131 12.98 -6.03 8.81
C ASP A 131 13.40 -7.49 9.05
N SER A 132 13.51 -8.23 7.95
CA SER A 132 13.93 -9.62 7.93
C SER A 132 14.50 -9.98 6.56
N PRO A 133 15.32 -11.03 6.46
CA PRO A 133 15.72 -11.55 5.16
C PRO A 133 14.50 -11.92 4.31
N SER A 134 14.49 -11.47 3.06
CA SER A 134 13.44 -11.83 2.11
C SER A 134 13.65 -13.24 1.58
N THR A 135 12.56 -14.00 1.49
CA THR A 135 12.59 -15.35 0.91
C THR A 135 11.53 -15.48 -0.19
N ARG A 136 11.86 -16.24 -1.24
CA ARG A 136 10.92 -16.61 -2.31
C ARG A 136 10.90 -18.14 -2.44
N CYS A 137 9.73 -18.73 -2.25
CA CYS A 137 9.59 -20.20 -2.22
C CYS A 137 10.58 -20.87 -1.24
N GLY A 138 10.77 -20.28 -0.06
CA GLY A 138 11.67 -20.79 0.97
C GLY A 138 13.17 -20.54 0.73
N LYS A 139 13.55 -19.93 -0.40
CA LYS A 139 14.95 -19.62 -0.73
C LYS A 139 15.25 -18.14 -0.45
N PRO A 140 16.39 -17.80 0.20
CA PRO A 140 16.80 -16.42 0.40
C PRO A 140 16.94 -15.68 -0.95
N THR A 141 16.46 -14.44 -1.03
CA THR A 141 16.62 -13.60 -2.23
C THR A 141 17.83 -12.67 -2.17
N GLY A 142 18.47 -12.56 -1.00
CA GLY A 142 19.53 -11.58 -0.73
C GLY A 142 19.00 -10.17 -0.44
N GLU A 143 17.68 -9.97 -0.46
CA GLU A 143 17.04 -8.69 -0.18
C GLU A 143 16.51 -8.64 1.25
N THR A 144 16.32 -7.43 1.77
CA THR A 144 15.64 -7.18 3.05
C THR A 144 14.15 -6.95 2.80
N LEU A 145 13.30 -7.65 3.53
CA LEU A 145 11.85 -7.44 3.55
C LEU A 145 11.48 -6.52 4.72
N TYR A 146 10.89 -5.38 4.43
CA TYR A 146 10.36 -4.45 5.41
C TYR A 146 8.87 -4.72 5.63
N GLN A 147 8.47 -4.89 6.90
CA GLN A 147 7.09 -5.14 7.30
C GLN A 147 6.62 -4.00 8.20
N ILE A 148 5.62 -3.27 7.74
CA ILE A 148 4.98 -2.19 8.50
C ILE A 148 3.66 -2.71 9.06
N ARG A 149 3.59 -2.85 10.39
CA ARG A 149 2.42 -3.35 11.11
C ARG A 149 1.69 -2.20 11.77
N PHE A 150 0.37 -2.15 11.59
CA PHE A 150 -0.47 -1.11 12.18
C PHE A 150 -1.88 -1.62 12.42
N THR A 151 -2.64 -0.86 13.21
CA THR A 151 -4.06 -1.11 13.44
C THR A 151 -4.79 0.22 13.35
N THR A 152 -5.87 0.26 12.60
CA THR A 152 -6.74 1.43 12.51
C THR A 152 -7.82 1.37 13.57
N PHE A 153 -8.16 2.52 14.13
CA PHE A 153 -9.24 2.70 15.11
C PHE A 153 -10.53 3.20 14.43
N ASP A 154 -10.39 3.68 13.21
CA ASP A 154 -11.50 4.21 12.44
C ASP A 154 -12.31 3.08 11.79
N ASP A 155 -13.60 3.32 11.62
CA ASP A 155 -14.50 2.43 10.88
C ASP A 155 -14.21 2.42 9.38
N GLN A 156 -13.37 3.34 8.91
CA GLN A 156 -12.96 3.39 7.51
C GLN A 156 -12.11 2.16 7.14
N PRO A 157 -12.48 1.42 6.12
CA PRO A 157 -11.71 0.27 5.69
C PRO A 157 -10.38 0.71 5.06
N VAL A 158 -9.28 0.09 5.45
CA VAL A 158 -7.93 0.32 4.88
C VAL A 158 -7.73 -0.34 3.51
N SER A 159 -8.75 -0.98 2.99
CA SER A 159 -8.79 -1.69 1.70
C SER A 159 -10.13 -1.42 1.05
N LYS A 160 -10.20 -1.38 -0.26
CA LYS A 160 -11.44 -1.34 -1.05
C LYS A 160 -11.82 -2.73 -1.59
N LEU A 161 -10.88 -3.68 -1.63
CA LEU A 161 -11.14 -5.03 -2.14
C LEU A 161 -12.04 -5.83 -1.19
N ASN A 162 -13.16 -6.30 -1.68
CA ASN A 162 -14.16 -7.06 -0.91
C ASN A 162 -13.54 -8.25 -0.16
N ARG A 163 -12.65 -9.02 -0.81
CA ARG A 163 -11.97 -10.16 -0.18
C ARG A 163 -11.03 -9.78 0.98
N LYS A 164 -10.54 -8.53 1.03
CA LYS A 164 -9.71 -8.02 2.12
C LYS A 164 -10.56 -7.43 3.23
N ILE A 165 -11.63 -6.71 2.88
CA ILE A 165 -12.59 -6.13 3.84
C ILE A 165 -13.25 -7.24 4.65
N SER A 166 -13.69 -8.32 4.00
CA SER A 166 -14.36 -9.46 4.67
C SER A 166 -13.46 -10.17 5.71
N ARG A 167 -12.14 -9.95 5.68
CA ARG A 167 -11.21 -10.47 6.69
C ARG A 167 -11.12 -9.60 7.95
N LYS A 168 -11.60 -8.35 7.88
CA LYS A 168 -11.58 -7.44 9.02
C LYS A 168 -12.50 -8.03 10.10
N ARG A 169 -11.93 -8.39 11.25
CA ARG A 169 -12.73 -8.78 12.43
C ARG A 169 -13.06 -7.54 13.24
N GLU A 170 -14.25 -7.53 13.83
CA GLU A 170 -14.59 -6.55 14.84
C GLU A 170 -13.56 -6.58 15.96
N ARG A 171 -13.16 -5.39 16.37
CA ARG A 171 -12.16 -5.23 17.39
C ARG A 171 -12.83 -5.38 18.76
N VAL A 172 -12.42 -6.36 19.54
CA VAL A 172 -12.70 -6.35 20.97
C VAL A 172 -12.06 -5.10 21.55
N LYS A 173 -12.79 -4.34 22.40
CA LYS A 173 -12.31 -3.09 23.03
C LYS A 173 -10.85 -3.25 23.45
N ASP A 174 -9.97 -2.51 22.79
CA ASP A 174 -8.54 -2.54 23.05
C ASP A 174 -8.19 -1.34 23.94
N THR A 175 -7.55 -1.62 25.05
CA THR A 175 -7.08 -0.60 26.00
C THR A 175 -5.83 0.15 25.53
N ARG A 176 -5.28 -0.21 24.35
CA ARG A 176 -4.10 0.45 23.81
C ARG A 176 -4.40 1.88 23.39
N SER A 177 -3.62 2.82 23.91
CA SER A 177 -3.70 4.23 23.55
C SER A 177 -3.43 4.46 22.05
N CYS A 178 -4.28 5.23 21.39
CA CYS A 178 -4.04 5.75 20.04
C CYS A 178 -3.12 6.97 20.03
N PHE A 179 -2.78 7.55 21.19
CA PHE A 179 -1.96 8.75 21.29
C PHE A 179 -0.47 8.45 21.10
N HIS A 180 0.22 9.39 20.45
CA HIS A 180 1.67 9.46 20.41
C HIS A 180 2.16 10.40 21.51
N TYR A 181 3.26 10.05 22.15
CA TYR A 181 3.90 10.89 23.15
C TYR A 181 5.21 11.41 22.59
N LEU A 182 5.42 12.72 22.64
CA LEU A 182 6.70 13.33 22.36
C LEU A 182 7.65 13.02 23.53
N LYS A 183 8.75 12.35 23.26
CA LYS A 183 9.78 12.06 24.28
C LYS A 183 10.84 13.15 24.34
N ASN A 184 11.15 13.74 23.20
CA ASN A 184 12.14 14.80 23.08
C ASN A 184 11.85 15.63 21.83
N ILE A 185 12.23 16.92 21.89
CA ILE A 185 12.21 17.85 20.77
C ILE A 185 13.61 18.44 20.68
N GLU A 186 14.33 18.13 19.61
CA GLU A 186 15.64 18.65 19.32
C GLU A 186 15.60 19.62 18.15
N PRO A 187 16.29 20.76 18.20
CA PRO A 187 16.40 21.65 17.06
C PRO A 187 17.15 20.95 15.92
N LEU A 188 16.62 21.07 14.71
CA LEU A 188 17.34 20.62 13.52
C LEU A 188 18.49 21.60 13.27
N SER A 189 19.71 21.09 13.20
CA SER A 189 20.85 21.84 12.66
C SER A 189 20.64 22.00 11.15
N TYR A 190 20.58 23.24 10.68
CA TYR A 190 20.56 23.58 9.26
C TYR A 190 21.98 23.61 8.72
#